data_2e9ce6668859225bc988c71aeac3b613
#
_entry.id   2e9ce6668859225bc988c71aeac3b613
#
_cell.length_a   1.000
_cell.length_b   1.000
_cell.length_c   1.000
_cell.angle_alpha   90.00
_cell.angle_beta   90.00
_cell.angle_gamma   90.00
#
_symmetry.space_group_name_H-M   'P 1'
#
loop_
_entity.id
_entity.type
_entity.pdbx_description
1 polymer ?
#
loop_
_entity_poly.entity_id
_entity_poly.type
_entity_poly.pdbx_seq_one_letter_code
_entity_poly.pdbx_strand_id
1 'polypeptide(L)'
;MEGQTRPTFFRGVATVVTKLFNIVLPDRAYFGQKDIQQSIVIRRLVDDLLFTFPHGSKNVRVMPTARDPIDGLALSSRNKYLDEHGRQAAPVLYAGLLQGSQTWSDLQAQGVPPADRVARTLDAVRSHIEQATPSHARIELDYVSLNDPETQVQLAPGHAAGDGVNLSGAKYVVALIHIYEA
;
A
#
# COMPACT_ATOMS: atom_id res chain seq x y z
N MET A 1 4.46 -9.09 -2.93
CA MET A 1 3.14 -8.41 -3.00
C MET A 1 2.01 -9.43 -2.95
N GLU A 2 0.82 -9.05 -2.49
CA GLU A 2 -0.34 -9.92 -2.25
C GLU A 2 -0.63 -10.93 -3.39
N GLY A 3 -0.46 -10.54 -4.64
CA GLY A 3 -0.66 -11.42 -5.79
C GLY A 3 0.36 -12.55 -5.93
N GLN A 4 1.51 -12.48 -5.26
CA GLN A 4 2.50 -13.59 -5.23
C GLN A 4 2.14 -14.61 -4.16
N THR A 5 1.72 -14.14 -2.99
CA THR A 5 1.28 -14.99 -1.86
C THR A 5 -0.11 -15.60 -2.08
N ARG A 6 -0.98 -14.92 -2.85
CA ARG A 6 -2.36 -15.32 -3.12
C ARG A 6 -2.72 -15.16 -4.62
N PRO A 7 -2.24 -16.01 -5.52
CA PRO A 7 -2.33 -15.81 -6.98
C PRO A 7 -3.75 -15.64 -7.53
N THR A 8 -4.77 -16.25 -6.89
CA THR A 8 -6.17 -16.17 -7.34
C THR A 8 -6.96 -15.01 -6.71
N PHE A 9 -6.38 -14.30 -5.73
CA PHE A 9 -7.08 -13.27 -4.97
C PHE A 9 -7.61 -12.14 -5.86
N PHE A 10 -6.74 -11.52 -6.65
CA PHE A 10 -7.14 -10.41 -7.51
C PHE A 10 -8.10 -10.82 -8.64
N ARG A 11 -8.02 -12.08 -9.11
CA ARG A 11 -9.00 -12.62 -10.05
C ARG A 11 -10.39 -12.68 -9.42
N GLY A 12 -10.48 -13.11 -8.16
CA GLY A 12 -11.73 -13.10 -7.40
C GLY A 12 -12.29 -11.69 -7.23
N VAL A 13 -11.43 -10.73 -6.83
CA VAL A 13 -11.80 -9.31 -6.70
C VAL A 13 -12.32 -8.76 -8.04
N ALA A 14 -11.59 -8.96 -9.14
CA ALA A 14 -11.99 -8.51 -10.47
C ALA A 14 -13.36 -9.10 -10.87
N THR A 15 -13.58 -10.40 -10.63
CA THR A 15 -14.85 -11.06 -10.95
C THR A 15 -16.02 -10.47 -10.18
N VAL A 16 -15.87 -10.26 -8.88
CA VAL A 16 -16.95 -9.73 -8.02
C VAL A 16 -17.23 -8.27 -8.37
N VAL A 17 -16.19 -7.45 -8.54
CA VAL A 17 -16.36 -6.03 -8.87
C VAL A 17 -16.97 -5.85 -10.25
N THR A 18 -16.60 -6.68 -11.24
CA THR A 18 -17.24 -6.69 -12.56
C THR A 18 -18.74 -6.93 -12.44
N LYS A 19 -19.17 -7.93 -11.67
CA LYS A 19 -20.60 -8.21 -11.44
C LYS A 19 -21.30 -7.03 -10.79
N LEU A 20 -20.69 -6.45 -9.75
CA LEU A 20 -21.27 -5.30 -9.04
C LEU A 20 -21.42 -4.09 -9.96
N PHE A 21 -20.42 -3.77 -10.77
CA PHE A 21 -20.49 -2.63 -11.68
C PHE A 21 -21.58 -2.81 -12.74
N ASN A 22 -21.75 -4.03 -13.26
CA ASN A 22 -22.81 -4.33 -14.23
C ASN A 22 -24.22 -4.37 -13.63
N ILE A 23 -24.36 -4.64 -12.33
CA ILE A 23 -25.67 -4.66 -11.64
C ILE A 23 -26.05 -3.27 -11.15
N VAL A 24 -25.09 -2.58 -10.51
CA VAL A 24 -25.35 -1.30 -9.82
C VAL A 24 -25.26 -0.11 -10.77
N LEU A 25 -24.44 -0.21 -11.83
CA LEU A 25 -24.16 0.85 -12.80
C LEU A 25 -23.78 2.18 -12.11
N PRO A 26 -22.74 2.19 -11.25
CA PRO A 26 -22.43 3.35 -10.42
C PRO A 26 -21.75 4.46 -11.21
N ASP A 27 -22.12 5.72 -11.02
CA ASP A 27 -21.38 6.88 -11.56
C ASP A 27 -19.97 7.00 -10.96
N ARG A 28 -19.81 6.59 -9.70
CA ARG A 28 -18.54 6.61 -8.97
C ARG A 28 -18.44 5.39 -8.07
N ALA A 29 -17.23 4.87 -7.96
CA ALA A 29 -16.91 3.79 -7.02
C ALA A 29 -15.80 4.24 -6.07
N TYR A 30 -15.91 3.88 -4.80
CA TYR A 30 -14.99 4.31 -3.74
C TYR A 30 -14.28 3.10 -3.15
N PHE A 31 -12.94 3.16 -3.09
CA PHE A 31 -12.09 2.12 -2.53
C PHE A 31 -11.13 2.72 -1.50
N GLY A 32 -10.78 1.94 -0.48
CA GLY A 32 -9.86 2.39 0.56
C GLY A 32 -8.39 2.31 0.11
N GLN A 33 -7.62 3.33 0.44
CA GLN A 33 -6.16 3.38 0.19
C GLN A 33 -5.40 2.25 0.91
N LYS A 34 -5.95 1.70 1.98
CA LYS A 34 -5.37 0.55 2.69
C LYS A 34 -5.08 -0.61 1.74
N ASP A 35 -6.00 -0.88 0.83
CA ASP A 35 -5.89 -1.93 -0.18
C ASP A 35 -5.55 -1.32 -1.56
N ILE A 36 -4.47 -0.53 -1.62
CA ILE A 36 -4.11 0.28 -2.81
C ILE A 36 -3.89 -0.58 -4.06
N GLN A 37 -3.29 -1.76 -3.95
CA GLN A 37 -3.11 -2.68 -5.06
C GLN A 37 -4.45 -3.07 -5.69
N GLN A 38 -5.46 -3.37 -4.84
CA GLN A 38 -6.81 -3.65 -5.30
C GLN A 38 -7.40 -2.47 -6.08
N SER A 39 -7.27 -1.27 -5.56
CA SER A 39 -7.80 -0.06 -6.21
C SER A 39 -7.22 0.16 -7.61
N ILE A 40 -5.95 -0.16 -7.80
CA ILE A 40 -5.29 -0.02 -9.09
C ILE A 40 -5.67 -1.13 -10.06
N VAL A 41 -5.78 -2.37 -9.58
CA VAL A 41 -6.34 -3.47 -10.39
C VAL A 41 -7.73 -3.10 -10.89
N ILE A 42 -8.57 -2.50 -10.04
CA ILE A 42 -9.92 -2.11 -10.42
C ILE A 42 -9.93 -0.94 -11.42
N ARG A 43 -9.05 0.04 -11.25
CA ARG A 43 -8.90 1.11 -12.25
C ARG A 43 -8.52 0.56 -13.62
N ARG A 44 -7.53 -0.32 -13.68
CA ARG A 44 -7.15 -1.01 -14.92
C ARG A 44 -8.29 -1.85 -15.48
N LEU A 45 -8.99 -2.61 -14.63
CA LEU A 45 -10.15 -3.40 -15.04
C LEU A 45 -11.20 -2.54 -15.77
N VAL A 46 -11.49 -1.35 -15.24
CA VAL A 46 -12.44 -0.42 -15.83
C VAL A 46 -11.99 0.06 -17.22
N ASP A 47 -10.72 0.41 -17.35
CA ASP A 47 -10.18 0.92 -18.61
C ASP A 47 -9.96 -0.20 -19.64
N ASP A 48 -9.38 -1.32 -19.25
CA ASP A 48 -9.05 -2.44 -20.14
C ASP A 48 -10.31 -3.15 -20.70
N LEU A 49 -11.37 -3.25 -19.89
CA LEU A 49 -12.63 -3.85 -20.30
C LEU A 49 -13.67 -2.83 -20.80
N LEU A 50 -13.26 -1.57 -20.97
CA LEU A 50 -14.10 -0.50 -21.51
C LEU A 50 -15.47 -0.38 -20.80
N PHE A 51 -15.47 -0.44 -19.48
CA PHE A 51 -16.71 -0.34 -18.71
C PHE A 51 -17.44 0.97 -18.98
N THR A 52 -18.73 0.87 -19.29
CA THR A 52 -19.60 2.05 -19.42
C THR A 52 -19.73 2.79 -18.08
N PHE A 53 -19.83 2.04 -16.98
CA PHE A 53 -19.86 2.56 -15.61
C PHE A 53 -18.71 1.95 -14.80
N PRO A 54 -18.01 2.76 -14.02
CA PRO A 54 -18.22 4.15 -13.58
C PRO A 54 -17.67 5.25 -14.53
N HIS A 55 -17.82 5.19 -15.81
CA HIS A 55 -17.38 6.20 -16.79
C HIS A 55 -15.87 6.47 -16.78
N GLY A 56 -15.07 5.40 -16.75
CA GLY A 56 -13.61 5.42 -16.76
C GLY A 56 -12.98 5.37 -15.35
N SER A 57 -11.72 5.00 -15.31
CA SER A 57 -10.95 4.76 -14.07
C SER A 57 -10.83 5.99 -13.17
N LYS A 58 -10.92 7.20 -13.70
CA LYS A 58 -10.93 8.45 -12.91
C LYS A 58 -12.08 8.53 -11.90
N ASN A 59 -13.17 7.80 -12.15
CA ASN A 59 -14.32 7.73 -11.25
C ASN A 59 -14.19 6.59 -10.21
N VAL A 60 -13.17 5.77 -10.30
CA VAL A 60 -12.73 4.88 -9.23
C VAL A 60 -11.89 5.70 -8.26
N ARG A 61 -12.53 6.19 -7.20
CA ARG A 61 -11.93 7.08 -6.22
C ARG A 61 -11.26 6.29 -5.09
N VAL A 62 -10.01 6.65 -4.80
CA VAL A 62 -9.28 6.07 -3.66
C VAL A 62 -9.42 7.02 -2.47
N MET A 63 -9.99 6.51 -1.40
CA MET A 63 -10.20 7.27 -0.17
C MET A 63 -9.07 7.00 0.83
N PRO A 64 -8.63 8.01 1.58
CA PRO A 64 -7.64 7.82 2.63
C PRO A 64 -8.04 6.71 3.60
N THR A 65 -7.05 5.99 4.12
CA THR A 65 -7.26 4.95 5.12
C THR A 65 -7.81 5.58 6.41
N ALA A 66 -8.98 5.13 6.85
CA ALA A 66 -9.50 5.47 8.16
C ALA A 66 -8.62 4.82 9.24
N ARG A 67 -8.20 5.61 10.22
CA ARG A 67 -7.27 5.19 11.26
C ARG A 67 -7.83 5.54 12.65
N ASP A 68 -7.37 4.78 13.63
CA ASP A 68 -7.60 5.10 15.03
C ASP A 68 -6.94 6.47 15.33
N PRO A 69 -7.69 7.43 15.92
CA PRO A 69 -7.16 8.77 16.17
C PRO A 69 -6.10 8.82 17.28
N ILE A 70 -6.00 7.76 18.09
CA ILE A 70 -5.06 7.71 19.22
C ILE A 70 -3.68 7.25 18.76
N ASP A 71 -3.61 6.17 17.96
CA ASP A 71 -2.36 5.52 17.61
C ASP A 71 -2.11 5.34 16.10
N GLY A 72 -3.08 5.75 15.27
CA GLY A 72 -2.92 5.68 13.82
C GLY A 72 -3.14 4.30 13.21
N LEU A 73 -3.49 3.27 14.00
CA LEU A 73 -3.77 1.94 13.46
C LEU A 73 -4.90 2.01 12.43
N ALA A 74 -4.68 1.43 11.25
CA ALA A 74 -5.71 1.36 10.22
C ALA A 74 -6.92 0.56 10.72
N LEU A 75 -8.12 1.13 10.56
CA LEU A 75 -9.34 0.44 10.96
C LEU A 75 -9.58 -0.79 10.10
N SER A 76 -9.79 -1.93 10.75
CA SER A 76 -10.04 -3.22 10.11
C SER A 76 -10.85 -4.12 11.03
N SER A 77 -11.78 -4.90 10.45
CA SER A 77 -12.47 -5.95 11.19
C SER A 77 -11.53 -7.04 11.70
N ARG A 78 -10.34 -7.16 11.09
CA ARG A 78 -9.30 -8.11 11.54
C ARG A 78 -8.61 -7.67 12.83
N ASN A 79 -8.67 -6.40 13.21
CA ASN A 79 -8.07 -5.93 14.47
C ASN A 79 -8.67 -6.62 15.70
N LYS A 80 -9.89 -7.15 15.59
CA LYS A 80 -10.53 -7.94 16.66
C LYS A 80 -9.82 -9.27 16.99
N TYR A 81 -8.93 -9.74 16.12
CA TYR A 81 -8.14 -10.95 16.34
C TYR A 81 -6.79 -10.67 16.99
N LEU A 82 -6.41 -9.40 17.14
CA LEU A 82 -5.23 -9.02 17.89
C LEU A 82 -5.52 -9.15 19.39
N ASP A 83 -4.62 -9.81 20.10
CA ASP A 83 -4.57 -9.75 21.54
C ASP A 83 -4.11 -8.37 22.03
N GLU A 84 -3.96 -8.16 23.32
CA GLU A 84 -3.54 -6.89 23.88
C GLU A 84 -2.13 -6.49 23.43
N HIS A 85 -1.19 -7.43 23.40
CA HIS A 85 0.19 -7.20 22.97
C HIS A 85 0.28 -6.90 21.47
N GLY A 86 -0.40 -7.67 20.66
CA GLY A 86 -0.49 -7.45 19.22
C GLY A 86 -1.17 -6.11 18.89
N ARG A 87 -2.19 -5.72 19.66
CA ARG A 87 -2.87 -4.43 19.48
C ARG A 87 -1.95 -3.24 19.80
N GLN A 88 -1.13 -3.37 20.85
CA GLN A 88 -0.14 -2.35 21.22
C GLN A 88 1.00 -2.24 20.19
N ALA A 89 1.40 -3.35 19.58
CA ALA A 89 2.47 -3.40 18.60
C ALA A 89 2.03 -2.97 17.18
N ALA A 90 0.76 -3.19 16.81
CA ALA A 90 0.26 -2.98 15.46
C ALA A 90 0.50 -1.57 14.87
N PRO A 91 0.47 -0.47 15.64
CA PRO A 91 0.76 0.87 15.13
C PRO A 91 2.17 1.08 14.55
N VAL A 92 3.14 0.22 14.91
CA VAL A 92 4.52 0.34 14.43
C VAL A 92 4.61 0.33 12.90
N LEU A 93 3.73 -0.41 12.23
CA LEU A 93 3.66 -0.42 10.78
C LEU A 93 3.40 0.98 10.20
N TYR A 94 2.42 1.66 10.74
CA TYR A 94 2.08 3.00 10.26
C TYR A 94 3.17 4.02 10.58
N ALA A 95 3.77 3.94 11.75
CA ALA A 95 4.90 4.79 12.12
C ALA A 95 6.09 4.56 11.16
N GLY A 96 6.40 3.31 10.81
CA GLY A 96 7.41 2.98 9.82
C GLY A 96 7.09 3.54 8.43
N LEU A 97 5.83 3.47 7.99
CA LEU A 97 5.40 4.06 6.72
C LEU A 97 5.52 5.58 6.70
N LEU A 98 5.19 6.26 7.81
CA LEU A 98 5.40 7.71 7.96
C LEU A 98 6.88 8.07 7.90
N GLN A 99 7.73 7.32 8.60
CA GLN A 99 9.18 7.48 8.53
C GLN A 99 9.70 7.35 7.10
N GLY A 100 9.24 6.35 6.37
CA GLY A 100 9.60 6.17 4.95
C GLY A 100 9.15 7.35 4.08
N SER A 101 7.92 7.83 4.28
CA SER A 101 7.39 8.99 3.55
C SER A 101 8.22 10.26 3.82
N GLN A 102 8.58 10.50 5.07
CA GLN A 102 9.42 11.64 5.46
C GLN A 102 10.82 11.51 4.85
N THR A 103 11.45 10.33 4.99
CA THR A 103 12.78 10.06 4.41
C THR A 103 12.80 10.30 2.90
N TRP A 104 11.78 9.84 2.18
CA TRP A 104 11.66 10.09 0.74
C TRP A 104 11.64 11.59 0.43
N SER A 105 10.83 12.35 1.15
CA SER A 105 10.66 13.79 0.94
C SER A 105 11.96 14.56 1.23
N ASP A 106 12.64 14.20 2.31
CA ASP A 106 13.89 14.84 2.73
C ASP A 106 15.01 14.56 1.72
N LEU A 107 15.15 13.33 1.28
CA LEU A 107 16.13 12.94 0.27
C LEU A 107 15.86 13.59 -1.09
N GLN A 108 14.59 13.78 -1.44
CA GLN A 108 14.19 14.50 -2.64
C GLN A 108 14.58 15.99 -2.54
N ALA A 109 14.33 16.62 -1.42
CA ALA A 109 14.72 18.01 -1.17
C ALA A 109 16.25 18.22 -1.20
N GLN A 110 17.02 17.20 -0.79
CA GLN A 110 18.48 17.19 -0.85
C GLN A 110 19.05 16.89 -2.24
N GLY A 111 18.20 16.63 -3.23
CA GLY A 111 18.65 16.29 -4.59
C GLY A 111 19.29 14.91 -4.73
N VAL A 112 19.05 14.00 -3.79
CA VAL A 112 19.59 12.63 -3.86
C VAL A 112 19.01 11.91 -5.09
N PRO A 113 19.83 11.20 -5.89
CA PRO A 113 19.35 10.48 -7.06
C PRO A 113 18.22 9.50 -6.75
N PRO A 114 17.23 9.30 -7.65
CA PRO A 114 16.08 8.44 -7.41
C PRO A 114 16.42 7.01 -6.97
N ALA A 115 17.44 6.41 -7.58
CA ALA A 115 17.88 5.04 -7.25
C ALA A 115 18.31 4.91 -5.78
N ASP A 116 19.10 5.88 -5.29
CA ASP A 116 19.58 5.91 -3.90
C ASP A 116 18.45 6.24 -2.93
N ARG A 117 17.49 7.08 -3.36
CA ARG A 117 16.29 7.38 -2.55
C ARG A 117 15.47 6.13 -2.28
N VAL A 118 15.28 5.26 -3.28
CA VAL A 118 14.54 4.01 -3.10
C VAL A 118 15.17 3.16 -2.00
N ALA A 119 16.47 2.88 -2.11
CA ALA A 119 17.18 2.05 -1.13
C ALA A 119 17.06 2.63 0.29
N ARG A 120 17.44 3.90 0.44
CA ARG A 120 17.45 4.57 1.76
C ARG A 120 16.05 4.68 2.37
N THR A 121 15.01 4.87 1.57
CA THR A 121 13.62 4.91 2.05
C THR A 121 13.17 3.53 2.55
N LEU A 122 13.44 2.47 1.79
CA LEU A 122 13.09 1.12 2.19
C LEU A 122 13.82 0.69 3.47
N ASP A 123 15.10 1.03 3.59
CA ASP A 123 15.89 0.75 4.78
C ASP A 123 15.41 1.53 6.01
N ALA A 124 14.98 2.80 5.83
CA ALA A 124 14.42 3.59 6.92
C ALA A 124 13.12 2.97 7.46
N VAL A 125 12.25 2.44 6.59
CA VAL A 125 11.01 1.76 7.01
C VAL A 125 11.34 0.49 7.79
N ARG A 126 12.23 -0.37 7.25
CA ARG A 126 12.62 -1.63 7.91
C ARG A 126 13.23 -1.39 9.26
N SER A 127 14.25 -0.52 9.32
CA SER A 127 14.93 -0.18 10.57
C SER A 127 13.99 0.39 11.62
N HIS A 128 13.00 1.22 11.20
CA HIS A 128 12.03 1.75 12.15
C HIS A 128 11.15 0.64 12.72
N ILE A 129 10.64 -0.25 11.88
CA ILE A 129 9.79 -1.36 12.32
C ILE A 129 10.57 -2.28 13.27
N GLU A 130 11.80 -2.64 12.93
CA GLU A 130 12.65 -3.50 13.75
C GLU A 130 12.95 -2.88 15.12
N GLN A 131 13.32 -1.59 15.16
CA GLN A 131 13.69 -0.89 16.38
C GLN A 131 12.51 -0.55 17.28
N ALA A 132 11.36 -0.22 16.68
CA ALA A 132 10.16 0.17 17.41
C ALA A 132 9.26 -1.02 17.82
N THR A 133 9.58 -2.23 17.37
CA THR A 133 8.83 -3.44 17.77
C THR A 133 9.03 -3.70 19.25
N PRO A 134 7.96 -3.74 20.05
CA PRO A 134 8.07 -4.04 21.48
C PRO A 134 8.63 -5.43 21.73
N SER A 135 9.42 -5.60 22.78
CA SER A 135 10.07 -6.89 23.12
C SER A 135 9.09 -8.03 23.46
N HIS A 136 7.86 -7.68 23.81
CA HIS A 136 6.78 -8.62 24.12
C HIS A 136 5.89 -8.98 22.91
N ALA A 137 6.22 -8.48 21.72
CA ALA A 137 5.50 -8.81 20.50
C ALA A 137 6.45 -9.35 19.43
N ARG A 138 6.02 -10.37 18.72
CA ARG A 138 6.72 -10.87 17.55
C ARG A 138 6.06 -10.30 16.29
N ILE A 139 6.78 -9.41 15.61
CA ILE A 139 6.37 -8.87 14.30
C ILE A 139 7.25 -9.51 13.23
N GLU A 140 6.62 -10.10 12.23
CA GLU A 140 7.27 -10.57 11.02
C GLU A 140 6.92 -9.64 9.87
N LEU A 141 7.94 -9.00 9.30
CA LEU A 141 7.78 -8.13 8.16
C LEU A 141 7.77 -8.96 6.88
N ASP A 142 6.60 -9.10 6.25
CA ASP A 142 6.46 -9.86 4.99
C ASP A 142 7.16 -9.11 3.84
N TYR A 143 6.79 -7.86 3.62
CA TYR A 143 7.48 -7.02 2.65
C TYR A 143 7.37 -5.52 2.95
N VAL A 144 8.35 -4.79 2.44
CA VAL A 144 8.28 -3.34 2.22
C VAL A 144 8.59 -3.08 0.77
N SER A 145 7.76 -2.30 0.10
CA SER A 145 7.97 -1.93 -1.30
C SER A 145 7.62 -0.47 -1.53
N LEU A 146 8.35 0.16 -2.43
CA LEU A 146 8.02 1.46 -2.99
C LEU A 146 7.52 1.23 -4.42
N ASN A 147 6.36 1.75 -4.74
CA ASN A 147 5.71 1.48 -6.02
C ASN A 147 5.37 2.78 -6.74
N ASP A 148 5.46 2.73 -8.05
CA ASP A 148 4.91 3.77 -8.91
C ASP A 148 3.37 3.79 -8.77
N PRO A 149 2.77 4.96 -8.54
CA PRO A 149 1.34 5.06 -8.28
C PRO A 149 0.45 4.76 -9.49
N GLU A 150 0.97 4.87 -10.71
CA GLU A 150 0.21 4.66 -11.93
C GLU A 150 0.36 3.23 -12.46
N THR A 151 1.59 2.75 -12.51
CA THR A 151 1.92 1.46 -13.11
C THR A 151 1.94 0.31 -12.11
N GLN A 152 2.09 0.62 -10.81
CA GLN A 152 2.32 -0.35 -9.73
C GLN A 152 3.61 -1.17 -9.90
N VAL A 153 4.49 -0.74 -10.78
CA VAL A 153 5.82 -1.34 -10.86
C VAL A 153 6.54 -1.08 -9.54
N GLN A 154 7.05 -2.14 -8.94
CA GLN A 154 7.88 -2.04 -7.75
C GLN A 154 9.20 -1.37 -8.11
N LEU A 155 9.53 -0.30 -7.42
CA LEU A 155 10.82 0.36 -7.58
C LEU A 155 11.86 -0.46 -6.82
N ALA A 156 12.89 -0.91 -7.54
CA ALA A 156 14.05 -1.58 -6.94
C ALA A 156 15.19 -0.59 -6.75
N PRO A 157 16.10 -0.82 -5.79
CA PRO A 157 17.37 -0.11 -5.73
C PRO A 157 18.09 -0.23 -7.08
N GLY A 158 18.53 0.88 -7.64
CA GLY A 158 19.17 0.89 -8.95
C GLY A 158 18.26 1.22 -10.15
N HIS A 159 16.95 1.33 -9.97
CA HIS A 159 16.07 1.84 -11.03
C HIS A 159 16.50 3.25 -11.44
N ALA A 160 16.92 3.39 -12.69
CA ALA A 160 17.29 4.67 -13.28
C ALA A 160 16.04 5.39 -13.84
N ALA A 161 16.07 6.71 -13.81
CA ALA A 161 15.12 7.51 -14.57
C ALA A 161 15.35 7.27 -16.07
N GLY A 162 14.62 6.38 -16.68
CA GLY A 162 14.82 5.95 -18.08
C GLY A 162 14.12 4.63 -18.39
N ASP A 163 13.82 3.83 -17.36
CA ASP A 163 13.15 2.54 -17.53
C ASP A 163 11.61 2.66 -17.66
N GLY A 164 11.13 3.83 -18.09
CA GLY A 164 9.70 4.11 -18.25
C GLY A 164 8.95 4.37 -16.95
N VAL A 165 9.66 4.43 -15.82
CA VAL A 165 9.08 4.71 -14.50
C VAL A 165 9.28 6.18 -14.14
N ASN A 166 8.18 6.91 -13.94
CA ASN A 166 8.24 8.30 -13.49
C ASN A 166 8.50 8.37 -11.98
N LEU A 167 9.76 8.43 -11.59
CA LEU A 167 10.18 8.48 -10.19
C LEU A 167 9.87 9.81 -9.49
N SER A 168 9.51 10.87 -10.24
CA SER A 168 9.15 12.17 -9.64
C SER A 168 7.81 12.12 -8.90
N GLY A 169 6.94 11.17 -9.25
CA GLY A 169 5.62 10.98 -8.67
C GLY A 169 5.50 9.80 -7.71
N ALA A 170 6.56 9.02 -7.46
CA ALA A 170 6.51 7.86 -6.57
C ALA A 170 6.05 8.28 -5.15
N LYS A 171 4.86 7.86 -4.76
CA LYS A 171 4.20 8.32 -3.52
C LYS A 171 3.68 7.20 -2.63
N TYR A 172 3.83 5.93 -3.01
CA TYR A 172 3.29 4.84 -2.20
C TYR A 172 4.41 3.97 -1.64
N VAL A 173 4.65 4.13 -0.34
CA VAL A 173 5.34 3.12 0.45
C VAL A 173 4.28 2.15 0.94
N VAL A 174 4.45 0.89 0.63
CA VAL A 174 3.53 -0.19 1.02
C VAL A 174 4.30 -1.22 1.81
N ALA A 175 3.76 -1.60 2.96
CA ALA A 175 4.32 -2.67 3.77
C ALA A 175 3.23 -3.59 4.31
N LEU A 176 3.57 -4.85 4.53
CA LEU A 176 2.75 -5.84 5.21
C LEU A 176 3.56 -6.45 6.35
N ILE A 177 2.93 -6.56 7.50
CA ILE A 177 3.46 -7.29 8.65
C ILE A 177 2.48 -8.36 9.11
N HIS A 178 3.03 -9.44 9.66
CA HIS A 178 2.30 -10.41 10.46
C HIS A 178 2.66 -10.21 11.93
N ILE A 179 1.66 -10.26 12.80
CA ILE A 179 1.81 -10.12 14.25
C ILE A 179 1.46 -11.45 14.86
N TYR A 180 2.35 -12.00 15.65
CA TYR A 180 2.20 -13.27 16.33
C TYR A 180 2.21 -13.04 17.85
N GLU A 181 1.53 -13.91 18.57
CA GLU A 181 1.71 -14.04 20.03
C GLU A 181 3.15 -14.43 20.31
N ALA A 182 3.72 -13.83 21.34
CA ALA A 182 5.11 -14.10 21.78
C ALA A 182 5.20 -15.42 22.55
#